data_a3c119d9f6c5cd5f2efaa9e577ddbf12
#
_entry.id   a3c119d9f6c5cd5f2efaa9e577ddbf12
#
_cell.length_a   1.000
_cell.length_b   1.000
_cell.length_c   1.000
_cell.angle_alpha   90.00
_cell.angle_beta   90.00
_cell.angle_gamma   90.00
#
_symmetry.space_group_name_H-M   'P 1'
#
loop_
_entity.id
_entity.type
_entity.pdbx_description
1 polymer ?
#
loop_
_entity_poly.entity_id
_entity_poly.type
_entity_poly.pdbx_seq_one_letter_code
_entity_poly.pdbx_strand_id
1 'polypeptide(L)'
;MIKEKAIAFGIGMVDNKVIDDINILQATKKAMTMAVDELNRMLETNGSRQTDYILFDAMKIDDIKIPQESVIKGDAKVLAIAAASIIAKVTRDRIMAEYAAEYPGYSFEKNKGYGTKQHYEGIKKQGICPIHRKTFLKKVL
;
A
#
# COMPACT_ATOMS: atom_id res chain seq x y z
N MET A 1 -18.87 -0.56 5.21
CA MET A 1 -19.60 -0.34 3.93
C MET A 1 -18.90 -0.97 2.72
N ILE A 2 -17.65 -0.59 2.29
CA ILE A 2 -16.99 -1.27 1.15
C ILE A 2 -16.76 -2.76 1.45
N LYS A 3 -16.15 -3.09 2.59
CA LYS A 3 -15.85 -4.48 2.99
C LYS A 3 -17.10 -5.37 3.15
N GLU A 4 -18.25 -4.79 3.40
CA GLU A 4 -19.53 -5.50 3.54
C GLU A 4 -20.17 -5.79 2.17
N LYS A 5 -19.87 -4.96 1.16
CA LYS A 5 -20.42 -5.09 -0.19
C LYS A 5 -19.52 -5.84 -1.15
N ALA A 6 -18.23 -5.87 -0.90
CA ALA A 6 -17.28 -6.63 -1.70
C ALA A 6 -17.47 -8.13 -1.44
N ILE A 7 -17.42 -8.96 -2.47
CA ILE A 7 -17.44 -10.43 -2.35
C ILE A 7 -16.24 -10.88 -1.52
N ALA A 8 -15.08 -10.31 -1.78
CA ALA A 8 -13.84 -10.48 -1.01
C ALA A 8 -12.94 -9.27 -1.21
N PHE A 9 -11.90 -9.14 -0.39
CA PHE A 9 -10.83 -8.17 -0.58
C PHE A 9 -9.51 -8.75 -0.05
N GLY A 10 -8.40 -8.37 -0.65
CA GLY A 10 -7.06 -8.76 -0.22
C GLY A 10 -6.21 -7.52 0.03
N ILE A 11 -5.30 -7.59 0.98
CA ILE A 11 -4.35 -6.52 1.31
C ILE A 11 -2.95 -7.09 1.27
N GLY A 12 -2.11 -6.54 0.38
CA GLY A 12 -0.69 -6.85 0.32
C GLY A 12 0.14 -5.72 0.91
N MET A 13 1.12 -6.07 1.74
CA MET A 13 2.04 -5.10 2.34
C MET A 13 3.48 -5.59 2.22
N VAL A 14 4.39 -4.65 1.96
CA VAL A 14 5.83 -4.86 2.07
C VAL A 14 6.43 -3.76 2.94
N ASP A 15 7.46 -4.11 3.69
CA ASP A 15 8.10 -3.18 4.62
C ASP A 15 9.10 -2.24 3.93
N ASN A 16 9.61 -1.29 4.71
CA ASN A 16 10.61 -0.34 4.25
C ASN A 16 11.93 -0.99 3.82
N LYS A 17 12.30 -2.13 4.38
CA LYS A 17 13.54 -2.85 4.02
C LYS A 17 13.44 -3.38 2.59
N VAL A 18 12.30 -3.98 2.25
CA VAL A 18 12.03 -4.42 0.87
C VAL A 18 12.04 -3.22 -0.10
N ILE A 19 11.45 -2.08 0.29
CA ILE A 19 11.48 -0.87 -0.54
C ILE A 19 12.91 -0.38 -0.77
N ASP A 20 13.75 -0.39 0.27
CA ASP A 20 15.15 0.02 0.18
C ASP A 20 15.99 -0.94 -0.67
N ASP A 21 15.62 -2.23 -0.73
CA ASP A 21 16.31 -3.27 -1.50
C ASP A 21 15.93 -3.24 -2.99
N ILE A 22 14.63 -3.27 -3.31
CA ILE A 22 14.13 -3.46 -4.69
C ILE A 22 13.50 -2.22 -5.32
N ASN A 23 13.51 -1.07 -4.66
CA ASN A 23 12.84 0.21 -4.96
C ASN A 23 11.31 0.19 -4.79
N ILE A 24 10.72 1.42 -4.78
CA ILE A 24 9.27 1.58 -4.52
C ILE A 24 8.40 0.97 -5.63
N LEU A 25 8.81 1.02 -6.89
CA LEU A 25 8.02 0.46 -7.99
C LEU A 25 7.89 -1.06 -7.86
N GLN A 26 9.01 -1.76 -7.65
CA GLN A 26 9.02 -3.20 -7.50
C GLN A 26 8.34 -3.65 -6.20
N ALA A 27 8.53 -2.90 -5.12
CA ALA A 27 7.85 -3.13 -3.85
C ALA A 27 6.32 -2.97 -3.99
N THR A 28 5.87 -1.97 -4.76
CA THR A 28 4.43 -1.79 -5.06
C THR A 28 3.87 -2.96 -5.86
N LYS A 29 4.57 -3.40 -6.91
CA LYS A 29 4.17 -4.59 -7.69
C LYS A 29 4.08 -5.84 -6.82
N LYS A 30 5.07 -6.05 -5.95
CA LYS A 30 5.09 -7.16 -4.99
C LYS A 30 3.90 -7.10 -4.03
N ALA A 31 3.61 -5.94 -3.45
CA ALA A 31 2.45 -5.77 -2.57
C ALA A 31 1.13 -6.03 -3.31
N MET A 32 0.99 -5.57 -4.55
CA MET A 32 -0.20 -5.83 -5.37
C MET A 32 -0.36 -7.32 -5.68
N THR A 33 0.73 -8.04 -6.00
CA THR A 33 0.68 -9.51 -6.18
C THR A 33 0.19 -10.20 -4.90
N MET A 34 0.74 -9.84 -3.75
CA MET A 34 0.29 -10.36 -2.46
C MET A 34 -1.19 -10.06 -2.18
N ALA A 35 -1.69 -8.89 -2.60
CA ALA A 35 -3.10 -8.54 -2.47
C ALA A 35 -4.01 -9.42 -3.33
N VAL A 36 -3.58 -9.75 -4.56
CA VAL A 36 -4.31 -10.67 -5.46
C VAL A 36 -4.32 -12.09 -4.90
N ASP A 37 -3.20 -12.57 -4.38
CA ASP A 37 -3.11 -13.90 -3.75
C ASP A 37 -4.03 -13.99 -2.52
N GLU A 38 -4.04 -12.97 -1.67
CA GLU A 38 -4.92 -12.89 -0.51
C GLU A 38 -6.39 -12.85 -0.91
N LEU A 39 -6.74 -12.06 -1.94
CA LEU A 39 -8.09 -11.99 -2.50
C LEU A 39 -8.55 -13.39 -2.98
N ASN A 40 -7.74 -14.08 -3.77
CA ASN A 40 -8.06 -15.40 -4.30
C ASN A 40 -8.23 -16.44 -3.19
N ARG A 41 -7.41 -16.37 -2.13
CA ARG A 41 -7.56 -17.24 -0.96
C ARG A 41 -8.87 -16.99 -0.23
N MET A 42 -9.28 -15.73 -0.08
CA MET A 42 -10.58 -15.39 0.50
C MET A 42 -11.75 -15.87 -0.36
N LEU A 43 -11.65 -15.71 -1.67
CA LEU A 43 -12.67 -16.20 -2.62
C LEU A 43 -12.82 -17.73 -2.53
N GLU A 44 -11.72 -18.47 -2.47
CA GLU A 44 -11.73 -19.91 -2.27
C GLU A 44 -12.39 -20.30 -0.95
N THR A 45 -12.02 -19.65 0.15
CA THR A 45 -12.61 -19.90 1.48
C THR A 45 -14.11 -19.65 1.50
N ASN A 46 -14.58 -18.65 0.76
CA ASN A 46 -16.01 -18.31 0.66
C ASN A 46 -16.76 -19.19 -0.38
N GLY A 47 -16.09 -20.13 -1.03
CA GLY A 47 -16.68 -20.93 -2.10
C GLY A 47 -17.03 -20.12 -3.37
N SER A 48 -16.42 -18.97 -3.53
CA SER A 48 -16.65 -18.07 -4.66
C SER A 48 -15.71 -18.39 -5.82
N ARG A 49 -16.09 -17.93 -7.03
CA ARG A 49 -15.24 -18.05 -8.22
C ARG A 49 -13.96 -17.23 -8.05
N GLN A 50 -12.84 -17.79 -8.46
CA GLN A 50 -11.54 -17.11 -8.48
C GLN A 50 -11.54 -15.88 -9.41
N THR A 51 -10.59 -14.98 -9.19
CA THR A 51 -10.40 -13.78 -10.03
C THR A 51 -10.10 -14.18 -11.48
N ASP A 52 -10.89 -13.70 -12.42
CA ASP A 52 -10.74 -13.96 -13.84
C ASP A 52 -10.27 -12.73 -14.66
N TYR A 53 -10.34 -11.54 -14.07
CA TYR A 53 -9.86 -10.29 -14.68
C TYR A 53 -9.46 -9.27 -13.63
N ILE A 54 -8.39 -8.50 -13.89
CA ILE A 54 -7.88 -7.48 -12.96
C ILE A 54 -7.78 -6.13 -13.64
N LEU A 55 -8.28 -5.09 -12.97
CA LEU A 55 -8.08 -3.70 -13.36
C LEU A 55 -7.10 -3.04 -12.41
N PHE A 56 -5.97 -2.53 -12.93
CA PHE A 56 -4.98 -1.79 -12.19
C PHE A 56 -5.04 -0.28 -12.45
N ASP A 57 -4.80 0.52 -11.44
CA ASP A 57 -4.61 1.96 -11.61
C ASP A 57 -3.22 2.25 -12.18
N ALA A 58 -3.18 2.61 -13.48
CA ALA A 58 -2.00 3.02 -14.23
C ALA A 58 -0.77 2.08 -14.08
N MET A 59 -1.00 0.77 -13.90
CA MET A 59 0.07 -0.21 -13.69
C MET A 59 -0.23 -1.53 -14.42
N LYS A 60 0.84 -2.28 -14.72
CA LYS A 60 0.78 -3.66 -15.21
C LYS A 60 1.77 -4.51 -14.43
N ILE A 61 1.38 -5.74 -14.10
CA ILE A 61 2.20 -6.69 -13.34
C ILE A 61 2.37 -7.97 -14.16
N ASP A 62 3.55 -8.12 -14.78
CA ASP A 62 3.81 -9.20 -15.74
C ASP A 62 3.84 -10.59 -15.09
N ASP A 63 4.14 -10.67 -13.79
CA ASP A 63 4.15 -11.92 -13.02
C ASP A 63 2.75 -12.47 -12.75
N ILE A 64 1.71 -11.63 -12.79
CA ILE A 64 0.33 -12.05 -12.65
C ILE A 64 -0.18 -12.53 -14.00
N LYS A 65 -0.57 -13.81 -14.09
CA LYS A 65 -1.04 -14.45 -15.35
C LYS A 65 -2.54 -14.29 -15.61
N ILE A 66 -3.27 -13.72 -14.66
CA ILE A 66 -4.68 -13.38 -14.84
C ILE A 66 -4.79 -12.24 -15.86
N PRO A 67 -5.74 -12.29 -16.82
CA PRO A 67 -6.00 -11.19 -17.75
C PRO A 67 -6.15 -9.86 -17.01
N GLN A 68 -5.47 -8.83 -17.49
CA GLN A 68 -5.39 -7.55 -16.77
C GLN A 68 -5.40 -6.35 -17.71
N GLU A 69 -5.91 -5.24 -17.21
CA GLU A 69 -5.92 -3.95 -17.90
C GLU A 69 -5.38 -2.85 -16.99
N SER A 70 -4.58 -1.96 -17.57
CA SER A 70 -4.08 -0.74 -16.90
C SER A 70 -4.98 0.44 -17.25
N VAL A 71 -5.66 1.01 -16.27
CA VAL A 71 -6.56 2.15 -16.45
C VAL A 71 -5.93 3.42 -15.90
N ILE A 72 -5.60 4.37 -16.75
CA ILE A 72 -5.05 5.67 -16.34
C ILE A 72 -6.11 6.46 -15.56
N LYS A 73 -5.78 6.91 -14.34
CA LYS A 73 -6.71 7.51 -13.38
C LYS A 73 -7.89 6.57 -13.08
N GLY A 74 -7.57 5.31 -12.87
CA GLY A 74 -8.56 4.26 -12.64
C GLY A 74 -9.41 4.51 -11.40
N ASP A 75 -8.82 5.05 -10.35
CA ASP A 75 -9.51 5.44 -9.12
C ASP A 75 -10.64 6.46 -9.34
N ALA A 76 -10.53 7.31 -10.37
CA ALA A 76 -11.55 8.28 -10.75
C ALA A 76 -12.58 7.74 -11.78
N LYS A 77 -12.28 6.62 -12.44
CA LYS A 77 -13.07 6.10 -13.57
C LYS A 77 -13.77 4.78 -13.25
N VAL A 78 -13.20 3.96 -12.37
CA VAL A 78 -13.65 2.59 -12.10
C VAL A 78 -13.96 2.41 -10.64
N LEU A 79 -15.20 2.09 -10.31
CA LEU A 79 -15.66 1.93 -8.93
C LEU A 79 -14.85 0.89 -8.14
N ALA A 80 -14.49 -0.24 -8.76
CA ALA A 80 -13.70 -1.28 -8.11
C ALA A 80 -12.29 -0.80 -7.75
N ILE A 81 -11.63 -0.02 -8.64
CA ILE A 81 -10.32 0.59 -8.37
C ILE A 81 -10.44 1.63 -7.26
N ALA A 82 -11.46 2.49 -7.31
CA ALA A 82 -11.73 3.47 -6.26
C ALA A 82 -11.94 2.81 -4.89
N ALA A 83 -12.72 1.75 -4.84
CA ALA A 83 -12.96 0.98 -3.61
C ALA A 83 -11.66 0.37 -3.06
N ALA A 84 -10.85 -0.25 -3.92
CA ALA A 84 -9.54 -0.82 -3.54
C ALA A 84 -8.59 0.27 -3.01
N SER A 85 -8.53 1.43 -3.68
CA SER A 85 -7.72 2.58 -3.26
C SER A 85 -8.12 3.09 -1.87
N ILE A 86 -9.41 3.15 -1.57
CA ILE A 86 -9.92 3.56 -0.25
C ILE A 86 -9.51 2.54 0.82
N ILE A 87 -9.66 1.24 0.56
CA ILE A 87 -9.24 0.19 1.50
C ILE A 87 -7.74 0.28 1.77
N ALA A 88 -6.93 0.40 0.74
CA ALA A 88 -5.48 0.53 0.86
C ALA A 88 -5.09 1.77 1.68
N LYS A 89 -5.68 2.94 1.37
CA LYS A 89 -5.42 4.19 2.08
C LYS A 89 -5.83 4.12 3.56
N VAL A 90 -7.03 3.67 3.86
CA VAL A 90 -7.53 3.60 5.24
C VAL A 90 -6.70 2.60 6.06
N THR A 91 -6.30 1.48 5.47
CA THR A 91 -5.42 0.51 6.12
C THR A 91 -4.06 1.12 6.44
N ARG A 92 -3.44 1.81 5.46
CA ARG A 92 -2.17 2.50 5.67
C ARG A 92 -2.27 3.60 6.74
N ASP A 93 -3.30 4.42 6.68
CA ASP A 93 -3.49 5.51 7.65
C ASP A 93 -3.62 4.98 9.09
N ARG A 94 -4.26 3.82 9.27
CA ARG A 94 -4.38 3.14 10.56
C ARG A 94 -3.03 2.63 11.06
N ILE A 95 -2.26 1.95 10.22
CA ILE A 95 -0.91 1.47 10.54
C ILE A 95 -0.01 2.65 10.91
N MET A 96 -0.08 3.78 10.18
CA MET A 96 0.72 4.95 10.51
C MET A 96 0.30 5.63 11.83
N ALA A 97 -0.96 5.51 12.24
CA ALA A 97 -1.41 5.96 13.55
C ALA A 97 -0.85 5.07 14.68
N GLU A 98 -0.77 3.76 14.47
CA GLU A 98 -0.13 2.81 15.39
C GLU A 98 1.37 3.13 15.52
N TYR A 99 2.07 3.35 14.41
CA TYR A 99 3.47 3.78 14.40
C TYR A 99 3.70 5.15 15.05
N ALA A 100 2.72 6.05 15.01
CA ALA A 100 2.83 7.33 15.72
C ALA A 100 2.91 7.15 17.25
N ALA A 101 2.23 6.14 17.78
CA ALA A 101 2.31 5.78 19.19
C ALA A 101 3.62 5.06 19.55
N GLU A 102 4.10 4.16 18.66
CA GLU A 102 5.34 3.40 18.85
C GLU A 102 6.60 4.27 18.67
N TYR A 103 6.57 5.19 17.69
CA TYR A 103 7.68 6.10 17.35
C TYR A 103 7.22 7.56 17.42
N PRO A 104 7.09 8.14 18.62
CA PRO A 104 6.65 9.53 18.79
C PRO A 104 7.67 10.53 18.23
N GLY A 105 7.21 11.73 17.92
CA GLY A 105 8.07 12.86 17.49
C GLY A 105 8.27 13.02 16.00
N TYR A 106 7.73 12.12 15.16
CA TYR A 106 7.76 12.23 13.70
C TYR A 106 6.44 12.70 13.09
N SER A 107 5.41 12.88 13.90
CA SER A 107 4.04 13.30 13.49
C SER A 107 3.39 12.35 12.47
N PHE A 108 3.64 11.05 12.59
CA PHE A 108 3.10 10.04 11.67
C PHE A 108 1.57 10.01 11.63
N GLU A 109 0.92 10.38 12.72
CA GLU A 109 -0.55 10.51 12.80
C GLU A 109 -1.11 11.56 11.85
N LYS A 110 -0.29 12.58 11.50
CA LYS A 110 -0.65 13.65 10.56
C LYS A 110 -0.10 13.41 9.16
N ASN A 111 1.20 13.19 9.06
CA ASN A 111 1.90 13.13 7.78
C ASN A 111 1.87 11.75 7.10
N LYS A 112 1.44 10.70 7.78
CA LYS A 112 1.35 9.31 7.26
C LYS A 112 2.68 8.81 6.65
N GLY A 113 3.81 9.32 7.15
CA GLY A 113 5.15 9.00 6.66
C GLY A 113 5.58 9.79 5.42
N TYR A 114 4.79 10.75 4.96
CA TYR A 114 5.22 11.67 3.90
C TYR A 114 6.23 12.70 4.41
N GLY A 115 7.08 13.20 3.49
CA GLY A 115 8.16 14.16 3.78
C GLY A 115 7.65 15.57 4.03
N THR A 116 6.91 15.78 5.10
CA THR A 116 6.50 17.11 5.58
C THR A 116 7.60 17.77 6.39
N LYS A 117 7.52 19.09 6.58
CA LYS A 117 8.45 19.85 7.43
C LYS A 117 8.55 19.24 8.83
N GLN A 118 7.40 18.93 9.45
CA GLN A 118 7.35 18.32 10.79
C GLN A 118 8.04 16.96 10.85
N HIS A 119 7.90 16.13 9.80
CA HIS A 119 8.57 14.84 9.72
C HIS A 119 10.09 15.01 9.65
N TYR A 120 10.59 15.92 8.81
CA TYR A 120 12.02 16.20 8.71
C TYR A 120 12.59 16.86 9.98
N GLU A 121 11.83 17.69 10.66
CA GLU A 121 12.22 18.24 11.97
C GLU A 121 12.36 17.13 13.03
N GLY A 122 11.42 16.16 13.04
CA GLY A 122 11.52 14.96 13.88
C GLY A 122 12.80 14.17 13.60
N ILE A 123 13.10 13.92 12.32
CA ILE A 123 14.32 13.21 11.92
C ILE A 123 15.59 13.97 12.34
N LYS A 124 15.64 15.28 12.18
CA LYS A 124 16.77 16.11 12.60
C LYS A 124 16.98 16.08 14.12
N LYS A 125 15.89 16.03 14.88
CA LYS A 125 15.92 16.08 16.36
C LYS A 125 16.34 14.76 16.99
N GLN A 126 15.89 13.62 16.47
CA GLN A 126 16.04 12.32 17.13
C GLN A 126 16.56 11.19 16.23
N GLY A 127 16.96 11.51 14.98
CA GLY A 127 17.42 10.52 14.01
C GLY A 127 16.26 9.79 13.32
N ILE A 128 16.57 8.69 12.65
CA ILE A 128 15.59 7.83 11.98
C ILE A 128 15.15 6.69 12.90
N CYS A 129 13.92 6.22 12.77
CA CYS A 129 13.43 5.01 13.41
C CYS A 129 13.38 3.82 12.42
N PRO A 130 13.13 2.57 12.89
CA PRO A 130 13.22 1.35 12.08
C PRO A 130 12.32 1.31 10.86
N ILE A 131 11.22 2.07 10.82
CA ILE A 131 10.27 2.08 9.69
C ILE A 131 10.62 3.10 8.60
N HIS A 132 11.68 3.89 8.76
CA HIS A 132 12.09 4.85 7.73
C HIS A 132 12.68 4.15 6.52
N ARG A 133 12.32 4.65 5.33
CA ARG A 133 12.90 4.23 4.05
C ARG A 133 14.21 5.01 3.83
N LYS A 134 15.34 4.37 4.10
CA LYS A 134 16.67 5.02 4.04
C LYS A 134 16.97 5.60 2.66
N THR A 135 16.57 4.90 1.60
CA THR A 135 16.79 5.34 0.21
C THR A 135 16.11 6.67 -0.11
N PHE A 136 15.01 7.00 0.58
CA PHE A 136 14.29 8.27 0.42
C PHE A 136 14.91 9.44 1.20
N LEU A 137 15.81 9.16 2.14
CA LEU A 137 16.38 10.14 3.05
C LEU A 137 17.82 10.55 2.69
N LYS A 138 18.38 10.06 1.58
CA LYS A 138 19.76 10.33 1.15
C LYS A 138 20.14 11.82 1.06
N LYS A 139 19.15 12.71 0.95
CA LYS A 139 19.36 14.16 0.91
C LYS A 139 19.18 14.84 2.26
N VAL A 140 18.76 14.10 3.29
CA VAL A 140 18.39 14.62 4.61
C VAL A 140 19.33 14.09 5.69
N LEU A 141 19.90 12.91 5.46
CA LEU A 141 20.97 12.29 6.25
C LEU A 141 22.31 12.63 5.63
#